data_12777144b8707eb24900f794925dff4e
#
_entry.id   12777144b8707eb24900f794925dff4e
#
_cell.length_a   1.000
_cell.length_b   1.000
_cell.length_c   1.000
_cell.angle_alpha   90.00
_cell.angle_beta   90.00
_cell.angle_gamma   90.00
#
_symmetry.space_group_name_H-M   'P 1'
#
loop_
_entity.id
_entity.type
_entity.pdbx_description
1 polymer ?
#
loop_
_entity_poly.entity_id
_entity_poly.type
_entity_poly.pdbx_seq_one_letter_code
_entity_poly.pdbx_strand_id
1 'polypeptide(L)'
;MDWTINIQLLFTGLAMGSIYALIALGIVLIYRAADIVNFAQGELVMLPAFVAVFMLNSWELPAYVVYPLVIVFMGGVGYVFERVAYYPLRNRSFLPVIISTIGVSIFLKNSAQYAFGALPLVMPRPTDVDLFVIGDIVIDPQYIIIIVTTAILLVAQHFFFERTMLGKMMQATAQDKEAAQLMGIPIARMIAITFIFSTMLACVAGLLVGPLFYVSKEMGGMAGLKGFCGAIIGGF
;
A
#
# COMPACT_ATOMS: atom_id res chain seq x y z
N MET A 1 22.91 -23.00 18.63
CA MET A 1 21.83 -22.30 17.89
C MET A 1 21.79 -20.89 18.48
N ASP A 2 22.33 -19.92 17.75
CA ASP A 2 22.66 -18.61 18.30
C ASP A 2 21.41 -17.78 18.54
N TRP A 3 21.09 -17.50 19.78
CA TRP A 3 19.96 -16.68 20.19
C TRP A 3 19.97 -15.31 19.50
N THR A 4 21.14 -14.77 19.20
CA THR A 4 21.35 -13.52 18.48
C THR A 4 20.74 -13.56 17.08
N ILE A 5 20.99 -14.63 16.31
CA ILE A 5 20.45 -14.82 14.95
C ILE A 5 18.93 -14.94 15.00
N ASN A 6 18.38 -15.70 15.96
CA ASN A 6 16.94 -15.87 16.08
C ASN A 6 16.21 -14.56 16.38
N ILE A 7 16.79 -13.70 17.23
CA ILE A 7 16.23 -12.38 17.53
C ILE A 7 16.26 -11.49 16.29
N GLN A 8 17.36 -11.45 15.54
CA GLN A 8 17.47 -10.67 14.30
C GLN A 8 16.45 -11.13 13.24
N LEU A 9 16.28 -12.45 13.08
CA LEU A 9 15.29 -13.02 12.17
C LEU A 9 13.86 -12.66 12.59
N LEU A 10 13.56 -12.61 13.90
CA LEU A 10 12.27 -12.23 14.42
C LEU A 10 11.93 -10.77 14.08
N PHE A 11 12.87 -9.83 14.30
CA PHE A 11 12.66 -8.42 13.94
C PHE A 11 12.48 -8.24 12.43
N THR A 12 13.31 -8.89 11.62
CA THR A 12 13.19 -8.86 10.15
C THR A 12 11.85 -9.44 9.70
N GLY A 13 11.46 -10.59 10.24
CA GLY A 13 10.19 -11.25 9.93
C GLY A 13 8.99 -10.40 10.32
N LEU A 14 9.02 -9.76 11.51
CA LEU A 14 7.95 -8.88 11.98
C LEU A 14 7.84 -7.62 11.11
N ALA A 15 8.98 -7.02 10.73
CA ALA A 15 8.98 -5.85 9.85
C ALA A 15 8.42 -6.17 8.47
N MET A 16 8.87 -7.28 7.86
CA MET A 16 8.35 -7.72 6.56
C MET A 16 6.87 -8.11 6.63
N GLY A 17 6.46 -8.81 7.69
CA GLY A 17 5.06 -9.12 7.96
C GLY A 17 4.19 -7.88 8.10
N SER A 18 4.70 -6.83 8.74
CA SER A 18 4.03 -5.54 8.88
C SER A 18 3.78 -4.87 7.52
N ILE A 19 4.75 -4.90 6.61
CA ILE A 19 4.58 -4.38 5.24
C ILE A 19 3.49 -5.16 4.50
N TYR A 20 3.53 -6.50 4.56
CA TYR A 20 2.51 -7.32 3.91
C TYR A 20 1.13 -7.13 4.51
N ALA A 21 1.03 -6.85 5.82
CA ALA A 21 -0.22 -6.52 6.48
C ALA A 21 -0.83 -5.21 5.93
N LEU A 22 -0.04 -4.15 5.71
CA LEU A 22 -0.53 -2.90 5.10
C LEU A 22 -1.06 -3.14 3.67
N ILE A 23 -0.35 -3.94 2.87
CA ILE A 23 -0.77 -4.29 1.51
C ILE A 23 -2.06 -5.11 1.55
N ALA A 24 -2.13 -6.12 2.42
CA ALA A 24 -3.29 -6.96 2.62
C ALA A 24 -4.53 -6.15 3.01
N LEU A 25 -4.38 -5.21 3.95
CA LEU A 25 -5.46 -4.30 4.34
C LEU A 25 -5.98 -3.47 3.16
N GLY A 26 -5.09 -2.95 2.32
CA GLY A 26 -5.48 -2.24 1.11
C GLY A 26 -6.31 -3.12 0.17
N ILE A 27 -5.92 -4.38 -0.02
CA ILE A 27 -6.66 -5.36 -0.84
C ILE A 27 -8.03 -5.66 -0.23
N VAL A 28 -8.08 -5.95 1.08
CA VAL A 28 -9.33 -6.27 1.80
C VAL A 28 -10.30 -5.10 1.76
N LEU A 29 -9.83 -3.85 1.90
CA LEU A 29 -10.69 -2.67 1.82
C LEU A 29 -11.41 -2.57 0.46
N ILE A 30 -10.68 -2.76 -0.63
CA ILE A 30 -11.28 -2.74 -1.98
C ILE A 30 -12.22 -3.92 -2.16
N TYR A 31 -11.79 -5.12 -1.74
CA TYR A 31 -12.61 -6.31 -1.86
C TYR A 31 -13.96 -6.16 -1.16
N ARG A 32 -13.96 -5.71 0.10
CA ARG A 32 -15.18 -5.51 0.88
C ARG A 32 -16.10 -4.42 0.31
N ALA A 33 -15.56 -3.34 -0.25
CA ALA A 33 -16.36 -2.24 -0.77
C ALA A 33 -16.88 -2.49 -2.20
N ALA A 34 -16.07 -3.13 -3.04
CA ALA A 34 -16.34 -3.27 -4.47
C ALA A 34 -16.66 -4.70 -4.92
N ASP A 35 -16.45 -5.72 -4.06
CA ASP A 35 -16.53 -7.17 -4.35
C ASP A 35 -15.58 -7.61 -5.45
N ILE A 36 -14.42 -6.97 -5.55
CA ILE A 36 -13.38 -7.28 -6.54
C ILE A 36 -12.02 -7.34 -5.90
N VAL A 37 -11.14 -8.16 -6.48
CA VAL A 37 -9.71 -8.16 -6.17
C VAL A 37 -9.00 -7.21 -7.12
N ASN A 38 -8.24 -6.26 -6.57
CA ASN A 38 -7.41 -5.35 -7.35
C ASN A 38 -6.01 -5.96 -7.57
N PHE A 39 -5.76 -6.50 -8.76
CA PHE A 39 -4.46 -7.08 -9.09
C PHE A 39 -3.36 -6.03 -9.34
N ALA A 40 -3.72 -4.76 -9.49
CA ALA A 40 -2.75 -3.66 -9.58
C ALA A 40 -2.23 -3.18 -8.20
N GLN A 41 -2.68 -3.79 -7.09
CA GLN A 41 -2.29 -3.35 -5.75
C GLN A 41 -0.77 -3.38 -5.53
N GLY A 42 -0.08 -4.36 -6.10
CA GLY A 42 1.37 -4.43 -6.04
C GLY A 42 2.05 -3.24 -6.71
N GLU A 43 1.56 -2.83 -7.89
CA GLU A 43 2.13 -1.69 -8.62
C GLU A 43 1.85 -0.35 -7.91
N LEU A 44 0.77 -0.30 -7.13
CA LEU A 44 0.50 0.86 -6.25
C LEU A 44 1.45 0.91 -5.04
N VAL A 45 2.16 -0.17 -4.72
CA VAL A 45 3.29 -0.19 -3.77
C VAL A 45 4.59 0.25 -4.45
N MET A 46 4.82 -0.19 -5.69
CA MET A 46 6.02 0.13 -6.47
C MET A 46 6.09 1.61 -6.87
N LEU A 47 5.00 2.16 -7.40
CA LEU A 47 4.96 3.50 -7.96
C LEU A 47 5.41 4.60 -6.99
N PRO A 48 4.93 4.66 -5.73
CA PRO A 48 5.37 5.66 -4.77
C PRO A 48 6.86 5.58 -4.44
N ALA A 49 7.45 4.38 -4.44
CA ALA A 49 8.88 4.23 -4.21
C ALA A 49 9.70 4.88 -5.35
N PHE A 50 9.31 4.67 -6.61
CA PHE A 50 9.94 5.36 -7.75
C PHE A 50 9.78 6.88 -7.69
N VAL A 51 8.56 7.37 -7.41
CA VAL A 51 8.29 8.81 -7.30
C VAL A 51 9.11 9.43 -6.17
N ALA A 52 9.18 8.75 -5.01
CA ALA A 52 9.96 9.21 -3.88
C ALA A 52 11.46 9.28 -4.19
N VAL A 53 12.03 8.23 -4.79
CA VAL A 53 13.45 8.22 -5.20
C VAL A 53 13.73 9.36 -6.19
N PHE A 54 12.85 9.58 -7.16
CA PHE A 54 13.01 10.67 -8.10
C PHE A 54 13.01 12.04 -7.40
N MET A 55 12.06 12.29 -6.48
CA MET A 55 11.98 13.55 -5.75
C MET A 55 13.16 13.78 -4.80
N LEU A 56 13.63 12.71 -4.13
CA LEU A 56 14.78 12.76 -3.23
C LEU A 56 16.08 13.05 -3.99
N ASN A 57 16.29 12.39 -5.15
CA ASN A 57 17.56 12.48 -5.88
C ASN A 57 17.61 13.64 -6.89
N SER A 58 16.47 13.98 -7.56
CA SER A 58 16.45 15.00 -8.61
C SER A 58 16.10 16.39 -8.08
N TRP A 59 15.28 16.47 -7.05
CA TRP A 59 14.86 17.73 -6.44
C TRP A 59 15.55 18.00 -5.10
N GLU A 60 16.35 17.04 -4.61
CA GLU A 60 17.08 17.12 -3.33
C GLU A 60 16.18 17.53 -2.15
N LEU A 61 14.89 17.17 -2.22
CA LEU A 61 13.95 17.51 -1.19
C LEU A 61 14.14 16.60 0.02
N PRO A 62 14.01 17.11 1.25
CA PRO A 62 14.13 16.31 2.44
C PRO A 62 12.99 15.30 2.57
N ALA A 63 13.28 14.10 3.11
CA ALA A 63 12.34 12.98 3.20
C ALA A 63 11.02 13.35 3.90
N TYR A 64 11.06 14.21 4.93
CA TYR A 64 9.87 14.64 5.67
C TYR A 64 8.88 15.49 4.83
N VAL A 65 9.33 16.06 3.70
CA VAL A 65 8.48 16.75 2.73
C VAL A 65 8.02 15.79 1.64
N VAL A 66 8.93 14.93 1.15
CA VAL A 66 8.66 14.00 0.05
C VAL A 66 7.58 12.99 0.44
N TYR A 67 7.66 12.39 1.63
CA TYR A 67 6.75 11.33 2.02
C TYR A 67 5.27 11.78 2.08
N PRO A 68 4.91 12.90 2.77
CA PRO A 68 3.54 13.40 2.73
C PRO A 68 3.08 13.78 1.33
N LEU A 69 3.96 14.38 0.52
CA LEU A 69 3.63 14.78 -0.84
C LEU A 69 3.31 13.57 -1.72
N VAL A 70 4.12 12.51 -1.63
CA VAL A 70 3.88 11.25 -2.36
C VAL A 70 2.60 10.57 -1.90
N ILE A 71 2.28 10.59 -0.60
CA ILE A 71 1.02 10.03 -0.08
C ILE A 71 -0.20 10.77 -0.67
N VAL A 72 -0.16 12.11 -0.70
CA VAL A 72 -1.25 12.91 -1.30
C VAL A 72 -1.36 12.65 -2.80
N PHE A 73 -0.23 12.63 -3.51
CA PHE A 73 -0.17 12.30 -4.93
C PHE A 73 -0.79 10.92 -5.21
N MET A 74 -0.42 9.91 -4.42
CA MET A 74 -0.94 8.56 -4.56
C MET A 74 -2.43 8.45 -4.20
N GLY A 75 -2.94 9.29 -3.30
CA GLY A 75 -4.37 9.44 -3.10
C GLY A 75 -5.09 9.89 -4.37
N GLY A 76 -4.52 10.84 -5.10
CA GLY A 76 -5.00 11.26 -6.42
C GLY A 76 -4.94 10.14 -7.47
N VAL A 77 -3.84 9.37 -7.49
CA VAL A 77 -3.70 8.17 -8.35
C VAL A 77 -4.79 7.16 -8.04
N GLY A 78 -5.10 6.90 -6.75
CA GLY A 78 -6.17 6.00 -6.33
C GLY A 78 -7.55 6.44 -6.83
N TYR A 79 -7.84 7.74 -6.79
CA TYR A 79 -9.07 8.29 -7.36
C TYR A 79 -9.13 8.12 -8.88
N VAL A 80 -8.05 8.43 -9.59
CA VAL A 80 -7.97 8.24 -11.04
C VAL A 80 -8.10 6.78 -11.42
N PHE A 81 -7.46 5.89 -10.67
CA PHE A 81 -7.56 4.45 -10.86
C PHE A 81 -9.02 3.97 -10.75
N GLU A 82 -9.72 4.39 -9.71
CA GLU A 82 -11.16 4.06 -9.56
C GLU A 82 -11.95 4.57 -10.75
N ARG A 83 -11.72 5.82 -11.17
CA ARG A 83 -12.49 6.47 -12.22
C ARG A 83 -12.28 5.87 -13.59
N VAL A 84 -11.07 5.39 -13.88
CA VAL A 84 -10.67 4.85 -15.20
C VAL A 84 -10.84 3.34 -15.27
N ALA A 85 -10.38 2.60 -14.24
CA ALA A 85 -10.32 1.15 -14.29
C ALA A 85 -11.57 0.46 -13.71
N TYR A 86 -12.18 1.03 -12.65
CA TYR A 86 -13.31 0.41 -11.97
C TYR A 86 -14.66 1.00 -12.37
N TYR A 87 -14.83 2.32 -12.29
CA TYR A 87 -16.12 3.00 -12.47
C TYR A 87 -16.84 2.67 -13.78
N PRO A 88 -16.19 2.60 -14.96
CA PRO A 88 -16.87 2.26 -16.21
C PRO A 88 -17.37 0.82 -16.26
N LEU A 89 -16.76 -0.07 -15.47
CA LEU A 89 -17.02 -1.50 -15.47
C LEU A 89 -17.83 -1.98 -14.27
N ARG A 90 -18.16 -1.10 -13.32
CA ARG A 90 -18.83 -1.44 -12.04
C ARG A 90 -20.14 -2.19 -12.16
N ASN A 91 -20.87 -2.00 -13.29
CA ASN A 91 -22.15 -2.66 -13.57
C ASN A 91 -21.98 -3.91 -14.46
N ARG A 92 -20.74 -4.31 -14.75
CA ARG A 92 -20.42 -5.50 -15.53
C ARG A 92 -20.14 -6.68 -14.60
N SER A 93 -20.04 -7.87 -15.19
CA SER A 93 -19.64 -9.07 -14.46
C SER A 93 -18.22 -8.92 -13.87
N PHE A 94 -17.87 -9.80 -12.94
CA PHE A 94 -16.59 -9.79 -12.23
C PHE A 94 -15.34 -9.83 -13.15
N LEU A 95 -15.38 -10.63 -14.24
CA LEU A 95 -14.22 -10.85 -15.12
C LEU A 95 -13.70 -9.58 -15.82
N PRO A 96 -14.52 -8.72 -16.47
CA PRO A 96 -14.03 -7.50 -17.10
C PRO A 96 -13.31 -6.55 -16.12
N VAL A 97 -13.74 -6.49 -14.88
CA VAL A 97 -13.12 -5.63 -13.86
C VAL A 97 -11.73 -6.16 -13.49
N ILE A 98 -11.59 -7.48 -13.30
CA ILE A 98 -10.29 -8.11 -13.04
C ILE A 98 -9.33 -7.86 -14.20
N ILE A 99 -9.76 -8.11 -15.46
CA ILE A 99 -8.94 -7.88 -16.63
C ILE A 99 -8.49 -6.42 -16.72
N SER A 100 -9.37 -5.47 -16.38
CA SER A 100 -9.02 -4.06 -16.30
C SER A 100 -7.92 -3.78 -15.29
N THR A 101 -8.01 -4.33 -14.07
CA THR A 101 -6.98 -4.13 -13.03
C THR A 101 -5.63 -4.74 -13.44
N ILE A 102 -5.63 -5.90 -14.09
CA ILE A 102 -4.42 -6.51 -14.67
C ILE A 102 -3.85 -5.63 -15.78
N GLY A 103 -4.70 -5.09 -16.66
CA GLY A 103 -4.28 -4.16 -17.72
C GLY A 103 -3.61 -2.91 -17.15
N VAL A 104 -4.19 -2.33 -16.08
CA VAL A 104 -3.58 -1.19 -15.38
C VAL A 104 -2.28 -1.58 -14.68
N SER A 105 -2.18 -2.77 -14.07
CA SER A 105 -0.92 -3.27 -13.50
C SER A 105 0.19 -3.28 -14.55
N ILE A 106 -0.06 -3.89 -15.72
CA ILE A 106 0.90 -3.92 -16.84
C ILE A 106 1.25 -2.50 -17.30
N PHE A 107 0.27 -1.62 -17.42
CA PHE A 107 0.48 -0.23 -17.81
C PHE A 107 1.36 0.51 -16.81
N LEU A 108 1.07 0.46 -15.51
CA LEU A 108 1.84 1.13 -14.45
C LEU A 108 3.27 0.61 -14.40
N LYS A 109 3.47 -0.71 -14.47
CA LYS A 109 4.80 -1.33 -14.48
C LYS A 109 5.66 -0.85 -15.63
N ASN A 110 5.12 -0.85 -16.86
CA ASN A 110 5.86 -0.42 -18.03
C ASN A 110 6.05 1.11 -18.08
N SER A 111 5.06 1.88 -17.62
CA SER A 111 5.18 3.34 -17.51
C SER A 111 6.26 3.75 -16.52
N ALA A 112 6.34 3.08 -15.37
CA ALA A 112 7.43 3.29 -14.41
C ALA A 112 8.79 2.98 -15.02
N GLN A 113 8.92 1.87 -15.74
CA GLN A 113 10.17 1.52 -16.43
C GLN A 113 10.55 2.55 -17.51
N TYR A 114 9.58 3.07 -18.25
CA TYR A 114 9.83 4.09 -19.28
C TYR A 114 10.26 5.43 -18.65
N ALA A 115 9.61 5.85 -17.58
CA ALA A 115 9.87 7.14 -16.93
C ALA A 115 11.15 7.16 -16.07
N PHE A 116 11.43 6.07 -15.33
CA PHE A 116 12.52 6.02 -14.35
C PHE A 116 13.70 5.12 -14.78
N GLY A 117 13.57 4.42 -15.92
CA GLY A 117 14.58 3.51 -16.43
C GLY A 117 14.41 2.06 -15.97
N ALA A 118 15.26 1.17 -16.51
CA ALA A 118 15.21 -0.26 -16.22
C ALA A 118 16.12 -0.71 -15.07
N LEU A 119 17.04 0.15 -14.68
CA LEU A 119 18.01 -0.17 -13.62
C LEU A 119 17.39 0.00 -12.24
N PRO A 120 17.66 -0.90 -11.30
CA PRO A 120 17.25 -0.73 -9.91
C PRO A 120 17.81 0.56 -9.29
N LEU A 121 16.95 1.31 -8.62
CA LEU A 121 17.34 2.55 -7.95
C LEU A 121 17.52 2.31 -6.45
N VAL A 122 18.46 3.05 -5.86
CA VAL A 122 18.67 3.05 -4.40
C VAL A 122 17.86 4.19 -3.81
N MET A 123 17.00 3.88 -2.85
CA MET A 123 16.27 4.88 -2.08
C MET A 123 17.09 5.31 -0.87
N PRO A 124 17.41 6.60 -0.71
CA PRO A 124 18.08 7.09 0.49
C PRO A 124 17.30 6.75 1.76
N ARG A 125 17.99 6.39 2.82
CA ARG A 125 17.37 6.15 4.12
C ARG A 125 16.84 7.46 4.71
N PRO A 126 15.66 7.46 5.32
CA PRO A 126 15.05 8.68 5.90
C PRO A 126 15.82 9.17 7.14
N THR A 127 16.62 8.31 7.75
CA THR A 127 17.40 8.60 8.96
C THR A 127 18.82 8.11 8.80
N ASP A 128 19.79 8.98 9.11
CA ASP A 128 21.22 8.67 9.19
C ASP A 128 21.59 8.02 10.55
N VAL A 129 20.65 7.30 11.16
CA VAL A 129 20.89 6.62 12.43
C VAL A 129 21.68 5.36 12.17
N ASP A 130 22.82 5.23 12.83
CA ASP A 130 23.66 4.04 12.79
C ASP A 130 22.89 2.80 13.28
N LEU A 131 23.37 1.63 12.87
CA LEU A 131 22.83 0.35 13.29
C LEU A 131 22.83 0.25 14.82
N PHE A 132 21.69 -0.12 15.40
CA PHE A 132 21.62 -0.40 16.84
C PHE A 132 22.38 -1.71 17.13
N VAL A 133 23.54 -1.58 17.78
CA VAL A 133 24.35 -2.71 18.22
C VAL A 133 24.13 -2.88 19.72
N ILE A 134 23.43 -3.93 20.11
CA ILE A 134 23.20 -4.31 21.51
C ILE A 134 23.90 -5.65 21.75
N GLY A 135 25.16 -5.60 22.22
CA GLY A 135 26.03 -6.78 22.31
C GLY A 135 26.33 -7.31 20.92
N ASP A 136 26.00 -8.58 20.66
CA ASP A 136 26.17 -9.22 19.34
C ASP A 136 24.96 -9.09 18.41
N ILE A 137 23.88 -8.37 18.84
CA ILE A 137 22.66 -8.20 18.05
C ILE A 137 22.76 -6.89 17.29
N VAL A 138 22.65 -6.96 15.95
CA VAL A 138 22.60 -5.79 15.07
C VAL A 138 21.18 -5.66 14.53
N ILE A 139 20.49 -4.58 14.88
CA ILE A 139 19.14 -4.28 14.40
C ILE A 139 19.19 -3.04 13.53
N ASP A 140 18.68 -3.15 12.29
CA ASP A 140 18.51 -2.00 11.41
C ASP A 140 17.35 -1.12 11.96
N PRO A 141 17.59 0.19 12.22
CA PRO A 141 16.54 1.12 12.68
C PRO A 141 15.30 1.14 11.78
N GLN A 142 15.47 0.86 10.51
CA GLN A 142 14.37 0.80 9.53
C GLN A 142 13.31 -0.24 9.90
N TYR A 143 13.69 -1.37 10.49
CA TYR A 143 12.73 -2.39 10.94
C TYR A 143 11.83 -1.86 12.05
N ILE A 144 12.39 -1.09 12.97
CA ILE A 144 11.64 -0.47 14.08
C ILE A 144 10.67 0.57 13.50
N ILE A 145 11.13 1.41 12.57
CA ILE A 145 10.29 2.42 11.90
C ILE A 145 9.11 1.75 11.21
N ILE A 146 9.33 0.65 10.49
CA ILE A 146 8.29 -0.11 9.80
C ILE A 146 7.24 -0.62 10.79
N ILE A 147 7.67 -1.29 11.86
CA ILE A 147 6.76 -1.88 12.86
C ILE A 147 5.93 -0.79 13.54
N VAL A 148 6.58 0.28 13.99
CA VAL A 148 5.91 1.39 14.68
C VAL A 148 4.94 2.12 13.76
N THR A 149 5.37 2.46 12.54
CA THR A 149 4.50 3.14 11.57
C THR A 149 3.29 2.27 11.21
N THR A 150 3.50 0.98 11.00
CA THR A 150 2.40 0.05 10.73
C THR A 150 1.43 -0.04 11.90
N ALA A 151 1.94 -0.17 13.13
CA ALA A 151 1.09 -0.20 14.32
C ALA A 151 0.25 1.07 14.48
N ILE A 152 0.88 2.25 14.27
CA ILE A 152 0.16 3.53 14.31
C ILE A 152 -0.93 3.58 13.24
N LEU A 153 -0.63 3.15 12.01
CA LEU A 153 -1.61 3.15 10.93
C LEU A 153 -2.77 2.18 11.19
N LEU A 154 -2.51 1.00 11.74
CA LEU A 154 -3.55 0.05 12.12
C LEU A 154 -4.49 0.63 13.17
N VAL A 155 -3.93 1.25 14.20
CA VAL A 155 -4.70 1.90 15.26
C VAL A 155 -5.49 3.09 14.70
N ALA A 156 -4.86 3.94 13.89
CA ALA A 156 -5.52 5.09 13.27
C ALA A 156 -6.68 4.64 12.35
N GLN A 157 -6.47 3.59 11.56
CA GLN A 157 -7.50 3.02 10.70
C GLN A 157 -8.66 2.43 11.50
N HIS A 158 -8.39 1.71 12.60
CA HIS A 158 -9.43 1.20 13.50
C HIS A 158 -10.30 2.35 14.04
N PHE A 159 -9.67 3.41 14.58
CA PHE A 159 -10.40 4.59 15.05
C PHE A 159 -11.17 5.30 13.93
N PHE A 160 -10.58 5.40 12.72
CA PHE A 160 -11.26 5.99 11.58
C PHE A 160 -12.56 5.26 11.26
N PHE A 161 -12.52 3.94 11.17
CA PHE A 161 -13.71 3.14 10.84
C PHE A 161 -14.75 3.13 11.95
N GLU A 162 -14.35 3.09 13.23
CA GLU A 162 -15.30 3.03 14.34
C GLU A 162 -15.87 4.39 14.76
N ARG A 163 -15.09 5.46 14.61
CA ARG A 163 -15.44 6.76 15.18
C ARG A 163 -15.88 7.81 14.17
N THR A 164 -15.55 7.65 12.87
CA THR A 164 -15.92 8.65 11.88
C THR A 164 -17.19 8.27 11.11
N MET A 165 -17.94 9.30 10.69
CA MET A 165 -19.15 9.09 9.86
C MET A 165 -18.79 8.48 8.51
N LEU A 166 -17.67 8.91 7.90
CA LEU A 166 -17.17 8.33 6.64
C LEU A 166 -16.84 6.85 6.80
N GLY A 167 -16.12 6.48 7.86
CA GLY A 167 -15.79 5.08 8.14
C GLY A 167 -17.03 4.21 8.30
N LYS A 168 -18.05 4.69 9.03
CA LYS A 168 -19.32 3.98 9.19
C LYS A 168 -20.09 3.84 7.88
N MET A 169 -20.12 4.87 7.03
CA MET A 169 -20.74 4.78 5.70
C MET A 169 -20.00 3.79 4.79
N MET A 170 -18.66 3.74 4.86
CA MET A 170 -17.87 2.74 4.14
C MET A 170 -18.16 1.32 4.63
N GLN A 171 -18.26 1.11 5.95
CA GLN A 171 -18.65 -0.19 6.52
C GLN A 171 -20.06 -0.61 6.11
N ALA A 172 -21.03 0.30 6.15
CA ALA A 172 -22.39 0.03 5.69
C ALA A 172 -22.41 -0.38 4.21
N THR A 173 -21.65 0.33 3.36
CA THR A 173 -21.50 0.00 1.94
C THR A 173 -20.88 -1.39 1.72
N ALA A 174 -19.94 -1.78 2.60
CA ALA A 174 -19.27 -3.07 2.54
C ALA A 174 -20.18 -4.24 3.02
N GLN A 175 -21.16 -3.97 3.88
CA GLN A 175 -22.09 -4.98 4.37
C GLN A 175 -23.23 -5.24 3.37
N ASP A 176 -23.90 -4.20 2.91
CA ASP A 176 -25.00 -4.29 1.97
C ASP A 176 -25.12 -2.98 1.18
N LYS A 177 -24.78 -3.04 -0.11
CA LYS A 177 -24.82 -1.88 -1.01
C LYS A 177 -26.23 -1.38 -1.24
N GLU A 178 -27.21 -2.29 -1.38
CA GLU A 178 -28.61 -1.93 -1.66
C GLU A 178 -29.23 -1.26 -0.44
N ALA A 179 -29.09 -1.85 0.73
CA ALA A 179 -29.58 -1.27 1.98
C ALA A 179 -28.90 0.08 2.27
N ALA A 180 -27.59 0.19 2.08
CA ALA A 180 -26.88 1.46 2.25
C ALA A 180 -27.37 2.55 1.30
N GLN A 181 -27.70 2.20 0.06
CA GLN A 181 -28.25 3.14 -0.91
C GLN A 181 -29.66 3.62 -0.50
N LEU A 182 -30.51 2.74 0.02
CA LEU A 182 -31.83 3.10 0.54
C LEU A 182 -31.74 4.06 1.73
N MET A 183 -30.67 3.97 2.53
CA MET A 183 -30.37 4.91 3.62
C MET A 183 -29.74 6.21 3.16
N GLY A 184 -29.62 6.44 1.83
CA GLY A 184 -29.10 7.67 1.26
C GLY A 184 -27.56 7.75 1.18
N ILE A 185 -26.85 6.64 1.40
CA ILE A 185 -25.38 6.61 1.29
C ILE A 185 -24.97 6.61 -0.19
N PRO A 186 -24.11 7.55 -0.63
CA PRO A 186 -23.66 7.62 -2.02
C PRO A 186 -22.58 6.55 -2.30
N ILE A 187 -22.98 5.33 -2.67
CA ILE A 187 -22.13 4.15 -2.84
C ILE A 187 -20.89 4.43 -3.71
N ALA A 188 -21.09 5.11 -4.87
CA ALA A 188 -19.99 5.40 -5.78
C ALA A 188 -18.88 6.27 -5.12
N ARG A 189 -19.27 7.21 -4.23
CA ARG A 189 -18.31 8.02 -3.49
C ARG A 189 -17.59 7.20 -2.43
N MET A 190 -18.30 6.30 -1.74
CA MET A 190 -17.69 5.42 -0.73
C MET A 190 -16.67 4.50 -1.35
N ILE A 191 -16.96 3.91 -2.50
CA ILE A 191 -16.01 3.07 -3.24
C ILE A 191 -14.79 3.90 -3.68
N ALA A 192 -14.98 5.11 -4.25
CA ALA A 192 -13.87 5.97 -4.64
C ALA A 192 -12.97 6.33 -3.45
N ILE A 193 -13.54 6.65 -2.29
CA ILE A 193 -12.79 6.91 -1.05
C ILE A 193 -12.03 5.65 -0.62
N THR A 194 -12.61 4.46 -0.74
CA THR A 194 -11.94 3.20 -0.42
C THR A 194 -10.71 2.97 -1.31
N PHE A 195 -10.79 3.27 -2.61
CA PHE A 195 -9.63 3.19 -3.51
C PHE A 195 -8.54 4.17 -3.11
N ILE A 196 -8.89 5.42 -2.73
CA ILE A 196 -7.94 6.42 -2.23
C ILE A 196 -7.23 5.89 -0.98
N PHE A 197 -7.96 5.40 0.02
CA PHE A 197 -7.39 4.86 1.25
C PHE A 197 -6.49 3.65 0.99
N SER A 198 -6.94 2.70 0.18
CA SER A 198 -6.16 1.51 -0.20
C SER A 198 -4.85 1.90 -0.88
N THR A 199 -4.89 2.87 -1.80
CA THR A 199 -3.70 3.35 -2.50
C THR A 199 -2.75 4.10 -1.57
N MET A 200 -3.27 4.87 -0.60
CA MET A 200 -2.44 5.50 0.43
C MET A 200 -1.75 4.47 1.34
N LEU A 201 -2.43 3.39 1.73
CA LEU A 201 -1.81 2.30 2.49
C LEU A 201 -0.72 1.59 1.69
N ALA A 202 -0.99 1.29 0.42
CA ALA A 202 0.00 0.73 -0.49
C ALA A 202 1.22 1.67 -0.66
N CYS A 203 0.96 2.98 -0.74
CA CYS A 203 2.00 4.00 -0.79
C CYS A 203 2.92 3.94 0.44
N VAL A 204 2.35 3.94 1.64
CA VAL A 204 3.15 3.86 2.87
C VAL A 204 3.96 2.56 2.89
N ALA A 205 3.37 1.42 2.52
CA ALA A 205 4.11 0.16 2.41
C ALA A 205 5.30 0.27 1.43
N GLY A 206 5.12 0.92 0.28
CA GLY A 206 6.17 1.16 -0.72
C GLY A 206 7.29 2.07 -0.21
N LEU A 207 6.94 3.16 0.49
CA LEU A 207 7.89 4.08 1.09
C LEU A 207 8.70 3.43 2.23
N LEU A 208 8.09 2.54 2.98
CA LEU A 208 8.76 1.81 4.08
C LEU A 208 9.70 0.72 3.58
N VAL A 209 9.34 0.03 2.49
CA VAL A 209 10.16 -1.06 1.93
C VAL A 209 11.27 -0.55 1.02
N GLY A 210 11.09 0.62 0.39
CA GLY A 210 12.04 1.21 -0.54
C GLY A 210 13.48 1.33 -0.01
N PRO A 211 13.72 1.83 1.23
CA PRO A 211 15.06 1.94 1.80
C PRO A 211 15.73 0.60 2.15
N LEU A 212 14.95 -0.50 2.26
CA LEU A 212 15.49 -1.84 2.58
C LEU A 212 15.96 -2.60 1.34
N PHE A 213 15.30 -2.35 0.22
CA PHE A 213 15.55 -3.06 -1.04
C PHE A 213 15.78 -2.05 -2.16
N TYR A 214 16.33 -2.55 -3.27
CA TYR A 214 16.39 -1.76 -4.49
C TYR A 214 14.98 -1.53 -5.04
N VAL A 215 14.69 -0.27 -5.39
CA VAL A 215 13.44 0.07 -6.07
C VAL A 215 13.54 -0.40 -7.52
N SER A 216 12.77 -1.41 -7.85
CA SER A 216 12.73 -2.03 -9.18
C SER A 216 11.29 -2.27 -9.62
N LYS A 217 11.09 -2.44 -10.92
CA LYS A 217 9.75 -2.72 -11.48
C LYS A 217 9.13 -4.04 -11.00
N GLU A 218 9.93 -4.96 -10.45
CA GLU A 218 9.47 -6.26 -9.98
C GLU A 218 9.05 -6.25 -8.50
N MET A 219 9.45 -5.21 -7.73
CA MET A 219 9.18 -5.17 -6.30
C MET A 219 7.68 -5.17 -5.98
N GLY A 220 6.87 -4.53 -6.83
CA GLY A 220 5.43 -4.45 -6.67
C GLY A 220 4.74 -5.80 -6.79
N GLY A 221 5.06 -6.56 -7.83
CA GLY A 221 4.44 -7.86 -8.08
C GLY A 221 4.69 -8.86 -6.94
N MET A 222 5.93 -8.95 -6.46
CA MET A 222 6.30 -9.84 -5.35
C MET A 222 5.64 -9.43 -4.02
N ALA A 223 5.64 -8.12 -3.71
CA ALA A 223 5.01 -7.61 -2.50
C ALA A 223 3.48 -7.75 -2.55
N GLY A 224 2.87 -7.47 -3.71
CA GLY A 224 1.43 -7.61 -3.93
C GLY A 224 0.95 -9.06 -3.76
N LEU A 225 1.65 -10.04 -4.32
CA LEU A 225 1.31 -11.46 -4.16
C LEU A 225 1.39 -11.91 -2.70
N LYS A 226 2.44 -11.52 -1.97
CA LYS A 226 2.57 -11.85 -0.54
C LYS A 226 1.49 -11.19 0.31
N GLY A 227 1.15 -9.92 0.03
CA GLY A 227 0.03 -9.23 0.65
C GLY A 227 -1.31 -9.90 0.34
N PHE A 228 -1.52 -10.36 -0.88
CA PHE A 228 -2.72 -11.08 -1.28
C PHE A 228 -2.86 -12.42 -0.53
N CYS A 229 -1.77 -13.20 -0.42
CA CYS A 229 -1.76 -14.40 0.40
C CYS A 229 -2.11 -14.09 1.87
N GLY A 230 -1.57 -12.99 2.42
CA GLY A 230 -1.90 -12.52 3.75
C GLY A 230 -3.39 -12.16 3.90
N ALA A 231 -3.99 -11.52 2.90
CA ALA A 231 -5.41 -11.19 2.89
C ALA A 231 -6.31 -12.44 2.87
N ILE A 232 -5.95 -13.47 2.08
CA ILE A 232 -6.68 -14.75 2.03
C ILE A 232 -6.60 -15.47 3.39
N ILE A 233 -5.40 -15.57 3.97
CA ILE A 233 -5.21 -16.23 5.28
C ILE A 233 -5.97 -15.49 6.39
N GLY A 234 -6.04 -14.16 6.30
CA GLY A 234 -6.79 -13.31 7.22
C GLY A 234 -8.32 -13.39 7.08
N GLY A 235 -8.82 -13.98 5.97
CA GLY A 235 -10.26 -14.23 5.74
C GLY A 235 -11.01 -13.02 5.19
N PHE A 236 -10.45 -12.31 4.19
CA PHE A 236 -11.07 -11.15 3.50
C PHE A 236 -12.07 -10.32 4.30
#